data_ce416959a76bfc8cf545297ebf323db3
#
_entry.id   ce416959a76bfc8cf545297ebf323db3
#
_cell.length_a   1.000
_cell.length_b   1.000
_cell.length_c   1.000
_cell.angle_alpha   90.00
_cell.angle_beta   90.00
_cell.angle_gamma   90.00
#
_symmetry.space_group_name_H-M   'P 1'
#
loop_
_entity.id
_entity.type
_entity.pdbx_description
1 polymer ?
#
loop_
_entity_poly.entity_id
_entity_poly.type
_entity_poly.pdbx_seq_one_letter_code
_entity_poly.pdbx_strand_id
1 'polypeptide(L)'
;MPHETTFIATIVVGLVLAFLGGLLASKLRLPPLVGYLLAGVAAGPFTPGFVADEGLASQLAEIGVILLMFGVGLHFSIKDLLAVRAIAIPGALGQIVMATALGIGVAHIWGWTFGAGLVFGLALSVASTVVLLRALEERNILDSANGRIAVGWLIVEDLAMVLALVLLPALAGVLGGTPRGAAGETGGGALAVTLALALTLGKVGAFLALMLVVGTRAIPWLLMQVARTGSRELFTPSARPNCSASPSLSEPSSPASS
;
A
#
# COMPACT_ATOMS: atom_id res chain seq x y z
N MET A 1 -35.41 4.22 3.29
CA MET A 1 -35.06 3.21 4.30
C MET A 1 -34.38 1.92 3.77
N PRO A 2 -34.26 1.61 2.45
CA PRO A 2 -33.53 0.42 1.99
C PRO A 2 -32.00 0.54 2.06
N HIS A 3 -31.44 1.75 2.01
CA HIS A 3 -29.96 1.93 1.96
C HIS A 3 -29.23 1.61 3.27
N GLU A 4 -29.84 1.86 4.43
CA GLU A 4 -29.19 1.56 5.72
C GLU A 4 -29.06 0.07 6.01
N THR A 5 -30.07 -0.72 5.59
CA THR A 5 -30.02 -2.18 5.75
C THR A 5 -29.00 -2.83 4.84
N THR A 6 -28.82 -2.30 3.62
CA THR A 6 -27.80 -2.77 2.67
C THR A 6 -26.39 -2.50 3.17
N PHE A 7 -26.15 -1.33 3.77
CA PHE A 7 -24.86 -0.98 4.37
C PHE A 7 -24.47 -1.96 5.49
N ILE A 8 -25.34 -2.15 6.46
CA ILE A 8 -25.10 -3.05 7.59
C ILE A 8 -24.93 -4.50 7.09
N ALA A 9 -25.80 -4.93 6.16
CA ALA A 9 -25.73 -6.28 5.60
C ALA A 9 -24.41 -6.52 4.85
N THR A 10 -23.94 -5.57 4.03
CA THR A 10 -22.66 -5.66 3.31
C THR A 10 -21.50 -5.82 4.29
N ILE A 11 -21.45 -5.02 5.37
CA ILE A 11 -20.39 -5.12 6.37
C ILE A 11 -20.46 -6.46 7.11
N VAL A 12 -21.63 -6.82 7.63
CA VAL A 12 -21.76 -8.03 8.47
C VAL A 12 -21.50 -9.29 7.64
N VAL A 13 -22.12 -9.43 6.47
CA VAL A 13 -21.93 -10.60 5.61
C VAL A 13 -20.49 -10.65 5.10
N GLY A 14 -19.92 -9.51 4.68
CA GLY A 14 -18.53 -9.43 4.25
C GLY A 14 -17.54 -9.89 5.32
N LEU A 15 -17.71 -9.40 6.57
CA LEU A 15 -16.86 -9.80 7.70
C LEU A 15 -17.04 -11.29 8.06
N VAL A 16 -18.25 -11.80 8.07
CA VAL A 16 -18.52 -13.22 8.36
C VAL A 16 -17.89 -14.11 7.29
N LEU A 17 -18.10 -13.79 6.02
CA LEU A 17 -17.51 -14.55 4.91
C LEU A 17 -15.98 -14.47 4.93
N ALA A 18 -15.40 -13.29 5.19
CA ALA A 18 -13.95 -13.13 5.32
C ALA A 18 -13.41 -13.95 6.49
N PHE A 19 -14.08 -13.93 7.66
CA PHE A 19 -13.67 -14.73 8.81
C PHE A 19 -13.71 -16.23 8.50
N LEU A 20 -14.82 -16.72 7.95
CA LEU A 20 -14.99 -18.14 7.59
C LEU A 20 -14.00 -18.56 6.50
N GLY A 21 -13.83 -17.74 5.46
CA GLY A 21 -12.89 -17.98 4.37
C GLY A 21 -11.44 -18.00 4.87
N GLY A 22 -11.04 -17.03 5.69
CA GLY A 22 -9.71 -16.99 6.30
C GLY A 22 -9.43 -18.18 7.21
N LEU A 23 -10.42 -18.59 8.01
CA LEU A 23 -10.32 -19.75 8.88
C LEU A 23 -10.20 -21.06 8.08
N LEU A 24 -10.96 -21.19 6.99
CA LEU A 24 -10.88 -22.33 6.09
C LEU A 24 -9.52 -22.39 5.38
N ALA A 25 -9.04 -21.27 4.85
CA ALA A 25 -7.72 -21.19 4.24
C ALA A 25 -6.61 -21.59 5.23
N SER A 26 -6.67 -21.10 6.46
CA SER A 26 -5.70 -21.45 7.52
C SER A 26 -5.72 -22.93 7.85
N LYS A 27 -6.90 -23.58 7.91
CA LYS A 27 -7.03 -25.03 8.08
C LYS A 27 -6.42 -25.83 6.94
N LEU A 28 -6.52 -25.29 5.70
CA LEU A 28 -5.92 -25.86 4.50
C LEU A 28 -4.43 -25.54 4.36
N ARG A 29 -3.82 -24.87 5.35
CA ARG A 29 -2.42 -24.39 5.33
C ARG A 29 -2.14 -23.41 4.20
N LEU A 30 -3.14 -22.70 3.74
CA LEU A 30 -3.04 -21.59 2.80
C LEU A 30 -2.98 -20.28 3.57
N PRO A 31 -2.36 -19.22 3.00
CA PRO A 31 -2.42 -17.88 3.59
C PRO A 31 -3.89 -17.43 3.76
N PRO A 32 -4.28 -16.81 4.89
CA PRO A 32 -5.64 -16.32 5.13
C PRO A 32 -6.16 -15.39 4.04
N LEU A 33 -5.25 -14.67 3.37
CA LEU A 33 -5.54 -13.78 2.25
C LEU A 33 -6.30 -14.49 1.12
N VAL A 34 -5.95 -15.77 0.83
CA VAL A 34 -6.67 -16.58 -0.18
C VAL A 34 -8.13 -16.76 0.22
N GLY A 35 -8.37 -16.99 1.51
CA GLY A 35 -9.72 -17.08 2.06
C GLY A 35 -10.51 -15.78 1.94
N TYR A 36 -9.87 -14.64 2.16
CA TYR A 36 -10.50 -13.32 1.99
C TYR A 36 -10.86 -13.03 0.53
N LEU A 37 -10.00 -13.40 -0.42
CA LEU A 37 -10.29 -13.28 -1.85
C LEU A 37 -11.48 -14.14 -2.26
N LEU A 38 -11.52 -15.39 -1.80
CA LEU A 38 -12.65 -16.29 -2.07
C LEU A 38 -13.96 -15.78 -1.43
N ALA A 39 -13.88 -15.21 -0.22
CA ALA A 39 -15.02 -14.56 0.42
C ALA A 39 -15.54 -13.37 -0.40
N GLY A 40 -14.64 -12.56 -0.96
CA GLY A 40 -15.00 -11.47 -1.87
C GLY A 40 -15.69 -11.96 -3.14
N VAL A 41 -15.20 -13.04 -3.74
CA VAL A 41 -15.85 -13.70 -4.90
C VAL A 41 -17.24 -14.23 -4.52
N ALA A 42 -17.39 -14.84 -3.35
CA ALA A 42 -18.66 -15.36 -2.85
C ALA A 42 -19.71 -14.27 -2.58
N ALA A 43 -19.28 -13.06 -2.18
CA ALA A 43 -20.14 -11.90 -1.99
C ALA A 43 -20.29 -11.04 -3.26
N GLY A 44 -19.65 -11.42 -4.36
CA GLY A 44 -19.63 -10.69 -5.62
C GLY A 44 -20.84 -10.92 -6.51
N PRO A 45 -21.06 -10.09 -7.54
CA PRO A 45 -22.24 -10.11 -8.39
C PRO A 45 -22.34 -11.35 -9.29
N PHE A 46 -21.25 -12.10 -9.44
CA PHE A 46 -21.21 -13.30 -10.30
C PHE A 46 -21.53 -14.60 -9.55
N THR A 47 -21.71 -14.52 -8.23
CA THR A 47 -22.05 -15.69 -7.40
C THR A 47 -23.50 -15.60 -6.97
N PRO A 48 -24.31 -16.66 -7.15
CA PRO A 48 -25.72 -16.65 -6.72
C PRO A 48 -25.80 -16.56 -5.20
N GLY A 49 -26.61 -15.61 -4.70
CA GLY A 49 -26.82 -15.40 -3.27
C GLY A 49 -26.82 -13.93 -2.88
N PHE A 50 -26.15 -13.61 -1.78
CA PHE A 50 -26.01 -12.23 -1.32
C PHE A 50 -24.98 -11.50 -2.17
N VAL A 51 -25.40 -10.37 -2.74
CA VAL A 51 -24.52 -9.47 -3.49
C VAL A 51 -24.22 -8.25 -2.61
N ALA A 52 -22.95 -8.07 -2.28
CA ALA A 52 -22.46 -6.90 -1.55
C ALA A 52 -22.54 -5.64 -2.43
N ASP A 53 -22.77 -4.48 -1.81
CA ASP A 53 -22.67 -3.21 -2.51
C ASP A 53 -21.22 -2.89 -2.87
N GLU A 54 -20.91 -2.84 -4.16
CA GLU A 54 -19.55 -2.63 -4.67
C GLU A 54 -18.98 -1.26 -4.27
N GLY A 55 -19.84 -0.22 -4.25
CA GLY A 55 -19.43 1.13 -3.86
C GLY A 55 -19.01 1.19 -2.39
N LEU A 56 -19.78 0.56 -1.51
CA LEU A 56 -19.46 0.46 -0.09
C LEU A 56 -18.24 -0.43 0.16
N ALA A 57 -18.13 -1.55 -0.55
CA ALA A 57 -16.98 -2.43 -0.44
C ALA A 57 -15.68 -1.74 -0.85
N SER A 58 -15.70 -0.94 -1.92
CA SER A 58 -14.57 -0.13 -2.37
C SER A 58 -14.16 0.91 -1.32
N GLN A 59 -15.11 1.65 -0.76
CA GLN A 59 -14.82 2.65 0.27
C GLN A 59 -14.23 2.03 1.54
N LEU A 60 -14.75 0.88 1.97
CA LEU A 60 -14.20 0.13 3.11
C LEU A 60 -12.79 -0.38 2.83
N ALA A 61 -12.52 -0.84 1.60
CA ALA A 61 -11.18 -1.24 1.18
C ALA A 61 -10.19 -0.08 1.22
N GLU A 62 -10.58 1.12 0.75
CA GLU A 62 -9.76 2.33 0.82
C GLU A 62 -9.41 2.69 2.27
N ILE A 63 -10.39 2.67 3.18
CA ILE A 63 -10.16 2.88 4.61
C ILE A 63 -9.16 1.83 5.15
N GLY A 64 -9.35 0.56 4.80
CA GLY A 64 -8.45 -0.52 5.20
C GLY A 64 -7.01 -0.30 4.73
N VAL A 65 -6.83 0.14 3.48
CA VAL A 65 -5.50 0.47 2.93
C VAL A 65 -4.88 1.67 3.66
N ILE A 66 -5.65 2.73 3.93
CA ILE A 66 -5.17 3.90 4.68
C ILE A 66 -4.67 3.48 6.07
N LEU A 67 -5.46 2.68 6.80
CA LEU A 67 -5.09 2.20 8.13
C LEU A 67 -3.85 1.29 8.09
N LEU A 68 -3.74 0.42 7.08
CA LEU A 68 -2.58 -0.44 6.89
C LEU A 68 -1.33 0.41 6.63
N MET A 69 -1.40 1.36 5.69
CA MET A 69 -0.28 2.24 5.35
C MET A 69 0.14 3.11 6.54
N PHE A 70 -0.83 3.59 7.33
CA PHE A 70 -0.54 4.29 8.58
C PHE A 70 0.21 3.38 9.57
N GLY A 71 -0.25 2.14 9.75
CA GLY A 71 0.42 1.16 10.62
C GLY A 71 1.87 0.90 10.18
N VAL A 72 2.11 0.69 8.88
CA VAL A 72 3.45 0.52 8.32
C VAL A 72 4.31 1.77 8.51
N GLY A 73 3.73 2.95 8.26
CA GLY A 73 4.44 4.24 8.43
C GLY A 73 4.91 4.49 9.86
N LEU A 74 4.21 3.96 10.87
CA LEU A 74 4.63 4.04 12.27
C LEU A 74 5.86 3.17 12.59
N HIS A 75 6.05 2.07 11.89
CA HIS A 75 7.15 1.13 12.14
C HIS A 75 8.37 1.40 11.25
N PHE A 76 8.19 2.12 10.14
CA PHE A 76 9.25 2.31 9.16
C PHE A 76 9.81 3.74 9.21
N SER A 77 11.12 3.87 9.42
CA SER A 77 11.78 5.18 9.46
C SER A 77 12.52 5.49 8.15
N ILE A 78 12.67 6.79 7.84
CA ILE A 78 13.47 7.25 6.69
C ILE A 78 14.93 6.75 6.80
N LYS A 79 15.44 6.56 8.02
CA LYS A 79 16.79 6.02 8.25
C LYS A 79 16.89 4.57 7.78
N ASP A 80 15.85 3.76 8.00
CA ASP A 80 15.82 2.37 7.55
C ASP A 80 15.80 2.28 6.03
N LEU A 81 15.04 3.15 5.35
CA LEU A 81 15.04 3.27 3.90
C LEU A 81 16.43 3.63 3.36
N LEU A 82 17.08 4.62 3.97
CA LEU A 82 18.43 5.03 3.57
C LEU A 82 19.46 3.93 3.79
N ALA A 83 19.30 3.10 4.81
CA ALA A 83 20.19 1.97 5.09
C ALA A 83 20.13 0.87 4.01
N VAL A 84 18.95 0.64 3.42
CA VAL A 84 18.74 -0.41 2.41
C VAL A 84 18.76 0.10 0.95
N ARG A 85 18.91 1.41 0.74
CA ARG A 85 18.82 2.06 -0.58
C ARG A 85 19.72 1.45 -1.66
N ALA A 86 20.91 1.00 -1.27
CA ALA A 86 21.88 0.42 -2.21
C ALA A 86 21.40 -0.88 -2.87
N ILE A 87 20.46 -1.59 -2.22
CA ILE A 87 19.85 -2.82 -2.74
C ILE A 87 18.43 -2.52 -3.26
N ALA A 88 17.65 -1.76 -2.50
CA ALA A 88 16.26 -1.48 -2.81
C ALA A 88 16.09 -0.68 -4.12
N ILE A 89 16.91 0.36 -4.35
CA ILE A 89 16.78 1.20 -5.55
C ILE A 89 17.12 0.42 -6.83
N PRO A 90 18.31 -0.18 -6.98
CA PRO A 90 18.63 -0.90 -8.22
C PRO A 90 17.73 -2.13 -8.41
N GLY A 91 17.33 -2.78 -7.32
CA GLY A 91 16.42 -3.92 -7.38
C GLY A 91 15.05 -3.56 -7.91
N ALA A 92 14.41 -2.53 -7.34
CA ALA A 92 13.10 -2.06 -7.77
C ALA A 92 13.13 -1.56 -9.24
N LEU A 93 14.15 -0.76 -9.59
CA LEU A 93 14.30 -0.30 -10.98
C LEU A 93 14.54 -1.46 -11.95
N GLY A 94 15.36 -2.44 -11.58
CA GLY A 94 15.60 -3.64 -12.39
C GLY A 94 14.33 -4.46 -12.60
N GLN A 95 13.51 -4.65 -11.56
CA GLN A 95 12.20 -5.30 -11.64
C GLN A 95 11.26 -4.55 -12.57
N ILE A 96 11.12 -3.23 -12.40
CA ILE A 96 10.23 -2.39 -13.23
C ILE A 96 10.64 -2.50 -14.70
N VAL A 97 11.93 -2.35 -15.01
CA VAL A 97 12.44 -2.43 -16.39
C VAL A 97 12.19 -3.83 -16.98
N MET A 98 12.50 -4.88 -16.24
CA MET A 98 12.33 -6.26 -16.72
C MET A 98 10.85 -6.58 -16.95
N ALA A 99 9.99 -6.29 -15.98
CA ALA A 99 8.56 -6.55 -16.10
C ALA A 99 7.92 -5.72 -17.22
N THR A 100 8.32 -4.45 -17.35
CA THR A 100 7.85 -3.58 -18.43
C THR A 100 8.30 -4.10 -19.80
N ALA A 101 9.53 -4.53 -19.94
CA ALA A 101 10.04 -5.10 -21.20
C ALA A 101 9.28 -6.39 -21.58
N LEU A 102 9.04 -7.27 -20.61
CA LEU A 102 8.22 -8.48 -20.81
C LEU A 102 6.78 -8.13 -21.20
N GLY A 103 6.17 -7.16 -20.52
CA GLY A 103 4.82 -6.69 -20.83
C GLY A 103 4.72 -6.09 -22.24
N ILE A 104 5.70 -5.30 -22.67
CA ILE A 104 5.78 -4.80 -24.04
C ILE A 104 5.89 -5.96 -25.03
N GLY A 105 6.73 -6.96 -24.74
CA GLY A 105 6.87 -8.14 -25.58
C GLY A 105 5.56 -8.91 -25.76
N VAL A 106 4.82 -9.15 -24.67
CA VAL A 106 3.50 -9.79 -24.72
C VAL A 106 2.49 -8.94 -25.48
N ALA A 107 2.42 -7.64 -25.20
CA ALA A 107 1.52 -6.72 -25.90
C ALA A 107 1.81 -6.66 -27.40
N HIS A 108 3.07 -6.71 -27.81
CA HIS A 108 3.47 -6.76 -29.20
C HIS A 108 2.97 -8.03 -29.91
N ILE A 109 3.03 -9.19 -29.24
CA ILE A 109 2.49 -10.45 -29.78
C ILE A 109 0.96 -10.34 -29.99
N TRP A 110 0.26 -9.57 -29.15
CA TRP A 110 -1.17 -9.30 -29.28
C TRP A 110 -1.50 -8.21 -30.31
N GLY A 111 -0.51 -7.63 -30.99
CA GLY A 111 -0.69 -6.57 -31.97
C GLY A 111 -0.98 -5.19 -31.39
N TRP A 112 -0.66 -4.96 -30.12
CA TRP A 112 -0.87 -3.66 -29.47
C TRP A 112 0.23 -2.68 -29.86
N THR A 113 -0.07 -1.39 -29.78
CA THR A 113 0.90 -0.33 -30.02
C THR A 113 1.97 -0.31 -28.93
N PHE A 114 3.15 0.22 -29.23
CA PHE A 114 4.24 0.36 -28.25
C PHE A 114 3.80 1.11 -26.99
N GLY A 115 3.03 2.20 -27.13
CA GLY A 115 2.52 2.98 -26.00
C GLY A 115 1.57 2.17 -25.11
N ALA A 116 0.66 1.38 -25.71
CA ALA A 116 -0.21 0.47 -24.95
C ALA A 116 0.59 -0.61 -24.24
N GLY A 117 1.60 -1.19 -24.92
CA GLY A 117 2.51 -2.17 -24.34
C GLY A 117 3.32 -1.61 -23.16
N LEU A 118 3.79 -0.38 -23.26
CA LEU A 118 4.50 0.31 -22.17
C LEU A 118 3.62 0.46 -20.94
N VAL A 119 2.39 0.95 -21.09
CA VAL A 119 1.43 1.11 -19.99
C VAL A 119 1.08 -0.23 -19.38
N PHE A 120 0.83 -1.23 -20.20
CA PHE A 120 0.55 -2.60 -19.77
C PHE A 120 1.73 -3.20 -18.98
N GLY A 121 2.94 -3.05 -19.48
CA GLY A 121 4.15 -3.54 -18.82
C GLY A 121 4.44 -2.83 -17.50
N LEU A 122 4.25 -1.51 -17.44
CA LEU A 122 4.31 -0.75 -16.18
C LEU A 122 3.26 -1.23 -15.18
N ALA A 123 2.03 -1.46 -15.61
CA ALA A 123 0.97 -1.98 -14.75
C ALA A 123 1.30 -3.37 -14.20
N LEU A 124 1.92 -4.25 -15.00
CA LEU A 124 2.38 -5.56 -14.55
C LEU A 124 3.59 -5.52 -13.61
N SER A 125 4.37 -4.44 -13.64
CA SER A 125 5.57 -4.32 -12.80
C SER A 125 5.26 -4.03 -11.34
N VAL A 126 4.04 -3.60 -11.04
CA VAL A 126 3.64 -3.18 -9.68
C VAL A 126 3.37 -4.38 -8.80
N ALA A 127 4.17 -4.55 -7.75
CA ALA A 127 3.92 -5.54 -6.72
C ALA A 127 2.89 -5.02 -5.71
N SER A 128 2.12 -5.94 -5.10
CA SER A 128 1.14 -5.57 -4.09
C SER A 128 1.81 -5.34 -2.74
N THR A 129 1.91 -4.08 -2.33
CA THR A 129 2.43 -3.66 -1.03
C THR A 129 1.65 -4.31 0.12
N VAL A 130 0.32 -4.37 0.02
CA VAL A 130 -0.55 -4.98 1.04
C VAL A 130 -0.26 -6.46 1.23
N VAL A 131 -0.15 -7.21 0.13
CA VAL A 131 0.10 -8.65 0.17
C VAL A 131 1.47 -8.97 0.76
N LEU A 132 2.50 -8.23 0.34
CA LEU A 132 3.85 -8.46 0.83
C LEU A 132 3.97 -8.11 2.33
N LEU A 133 3.43 -6.98 2.75
CA LEU A 133 3.44 -6.58 4.15
C LEU A 133 2.75 -7.60 5.05
N ARG A 134 1.56 -8.08 4.65
CA ARG A 134 0.86 -9.12 5.37
C ARG A 134 1.68 -10.41 5.47
N ALA A 135 2.32 -10.83 4.38
CA ALA A 135 3.17 -12.02 4.38
C ALA A 135 4.40 -11.88 5.29
N LEU A 136 4.98 -10.68 5.40
CA LEU A 136 6.09 -10.39 6.30
C LEU A 136 5.63 -10.34 7.77
N GLU A 137 4.46 -9.75 8.05
CA GLU A 137 3.86 -9.72 9.38
C GLU A 137 3.51 -11.11 9.90
N GLU A 138 2.84 -11.95 9.09
CA GLU A 138 2.47 -13.33 9.44
C GLU A 138 3.69 -14.20 9.79
N ARG A 139 4.83 -13.91 9.15
CA ARG A 139 6.10 -14.61 9.41
C ARG A 139 6.92 -13.96 10.51
N ASN A 140 6.50 -12.84 11.08
CA ASN A 140 7.25 -12.04 12.07
C ASN A 140 8.66 -11.65 11.61
N ILE A 141 8.84 -11.36 10.31
CA ILE A 141 10.13 -10.97 9.71
C ILE A 141 10.14 -9.53 9.19
N LEU A 142 9.11 -8.74 9.48
CA LEU A 142 9.01 -7.34 9.03
C LEU A 142 10.22 -6.51 9.49
N ASP A 143 10.64 -6.66 10.74
CA ASP A 143 11.77 -5.94 11.34
C ASP A 143 13.14 -6.55 11.01
N SER A 144 13.17 -7.66 10.28
CA SER A 144 14.43 -8.30 9.85
C SER A 144 15.14 -7.47 8.77
N ALA A 145 16.42 -7.77 8.51
CA ALA A 145 17.16 -7.15 7.43
C ALA A 145 16.49 -7.34 6.07
N ASN A 146 15.96 -8.55 5.81
CA ASN A 146 15.26 -8.86 4.57
C ASN A 146 13.90 -8.16 4.51
N GLY A 147 13.17 -8.06 5.64
CA GLY A 147 11.92 -7.31 5.71
C GLY A 147 12.12 -5.82 5.38
N ARG A 148 13.13 -5.20 5.97
CA ARG A 148 13.48 -3.80 5.66
C ARG A 148 13.86 -3.58 4.19
N ILE A 149 14.61 -4.51 3.58
CA ILE A 149 14.93 -4.44 2.15
C ILE A 149 13.65 -4.56 1.33
N ALA A 150 12.77 -5.50 1.63
CA ALA A 150 11.51 -5.70 0.91
C ALA A 150 10.59 -4.48 1.00
N VAL A 151 10.43 -3.89 2.19
CA VAL A 151 9.64 -2.65 2.37
C VAL A 151 10.29 -1.48 1.64
N GLY A 152 11.62 -1.33 1.73
CA GLY A 152 12.35 -0.29 1.00
C GLY A 152 12.18 -0.41 -0.51
N TRP A 153 12.17 -1.65 -1.02
CA TRP A 153 11.92 -1.96 -2.43
C TRP A 153 10.53 -1.51 -2.87
N LEU A 154 9.47 -1.85 -2.11
CA LEU A 154 8.11 -1.40 -2.38
C LEU A 154 7.96 0.12 -2.39
N ILE A 155 8.59 0.81 -1.43
CA ILE A 155 8.53 2.28 -1.37
C ILE A 155 9.16 2.91 -2.63
N VAL A 156 10.28 2.38 -3.10
CA VAL A 156 10.92 2.85 -4.34
C VAL A 156 10.03 2.57 -5.55
N GLU A 157 9.41 1.40 -5.59
CA GLU A 157 8.48 1.00 -6.66
C GLU A 157 7.25 1.92 -6.69
N ASP A 158 6.60 2.15 -5.54
CA ASP A 158 5.44 3.04 -5.41
C ASP A 158 5.80 4.48 -5.85
N LEU A 159 6.97 4.98 -5.45
CA LEU A 159 7.44 6.31 -5.85
C LEU A 159 7.68 6.38 -7.37
N ALA A 160 8.28 5.34 -7.96
CA ALA A 160 8.48 5.27 -9.40
C ALA A 160 7.14 5.22 -10.16
N MET A 161 6.14 4.50 -9.61
CA MET A 161 4.81 4.43 -10.22
C MET A 161 4.04 5.74 -10.12
N VAL A 162 4.11 6.45 -9.00
CA VAL A 162 3.55 7.81 -8.89
C VAL A 162 4.16 8.71 -9.97
N LEU A 163 5.48 8.66 -10.15
CA LEU A 163 6.15 9.44 -11.18
C LEU A 163 5.68 9.02 -12.59
N ALA A 164 5.58 7.72 -12.85
CA ALA A 164 5.08 7.20 -14.13
C ALA A 164 3.65 7.66 -14.41
N LEU A 165 2.72 7.54 -13.44
CA LEU A 165 1.32 7.97 -13.57
C LEU A 165 1.18 9.47 -13.86
N VAL A 166 2.07 10.27 -13.29
CA VAL A 166 2.12 11.72 -13.51
C VAL A 166 2.68 12.06 -14.89
N LEU A 167 3.67 11.30 -15.36
CA LEU A 167 4.32 11.54 -16.65
C LEU A 167 3.53 10.99 -17.86
N LEU A 168 2.82 9.86 -17.68
CA LEU A 168 2.09 9.19 -18.75
C LEU A 168 1.10 10.11 -19.49
N PRO A 169 0.24 10.92 -18.83
CA PRO A 169 -0.65 11.84 -19.53
C PRO A 169 0.09 12.89 -20.37
N ALA A 170 1.23 13.39 -19.88
CA ALA A 170 2.05 14.36 -20.58
C ALA A 170 2.76 13.75 -21.81
N LEU A 171 3.05 12.45 -21.76
CA LEU A 171 3.70 11.69 -22.84
C LEU A 171 2.69 11.01 -23.79
N ALA A 172 1.39 11.09 -23.52
CA ALA A 172 0.35 10.38 -24.26
C ALA A 172 0.42 10.66 -25.78
N GLY A 173 0.66 11.93 -26.19
CA GLY A 173 0.79 12.30 -27.59
C GLY A 173 1.99 11.66 -28.29
N VAL A 174 3.11 11.47 -27.59
CA VAL A 174 4.31 10.83 -28.12
C VAL A 174 4.13 9.30 -28.18
N LEU A 175 3.35 8.74 -27.26
CA LEU A 175 3.07 7.32 -27.16
C LEU A 175 1.92 6.84 -28.07
N GLY A 176 1.37 7.73 -28.92
CA GLY A 176 0.29 7.40 -29.86
C GLY A 176 -1.10 7.41 -29.25
N GLY A 177 -1.27 8.01 -28.08
CA GLY A 177 -2.55 8.23 -27.42
C GLY A 177 -3.17 9.60 -27.73
N THR A 178 -4.43 9.81 -27.32
CA THR A 178 -5.08 11.12 -27.38
C THR A 178 -4.67 11.96 -26.17
N PRO A 179 -4.02 13.11 -26.35
CA PRO A 179 -3.66 13.98 -25.23
C PRO A 179 -4.92 14.44 -24.48
N ARG A 180 -4.98 14.22 -23.17
CA ARG A 180 -6.03 14.72 -22.30
C ARG A 180 -5.44 15.75 -21.33
N GLY A 181 -5.97 16.97 -21.32
CA GLY A 181 -5.52 18.04 -20.43
C GLY A 181 -4.74 19.15 -21.15
N ALA A 182 -4.01 19.96 -20.40
CA ALA A 182 -3.33 21.17 -20.85
C ALA A 182 -2.36 20.98 -22.05
N ALA A 183 -1.89 19.76 -22.32
CA ALA A 183 -1.07 19.45 -23.48
C ALA A 183 -1.88 19.31 -24.79
N GLY A 184 -3.20 19.14 -24.71
CA GLY A 184 -4.10 19.06 -25.88
C GLY A 184 -4.53 20.41 -26.43
N GLU A 185 -4.46 21.46 -25.64
CA GLU A 185 -4.94 22.81 -26.03
C GLU A 185 -3.84 23.70 -26.66
N THR A 186 -2.58 23.38 -26.40
CA THR A 186 -1.44 24.07 -27.02
C THR A 186 -0.84 23.17 -28.09
N GLY A 187 -1.14 23.44 -29.35
CA GLY A 187 -0.69 22.68 -30.55
C GLY A 187 0.70 22.05 -30.36
N GLY A 188 0.76 20.73 -30.53
CA GLY A 188 1.78 19.77 -30.14
C GLY A 188 3.26 20.00 -30.51
N GLY A 189 3.83 21.12 -30.15
CA GLY A 189 5.27 21.37 -30.25
C GLY A 189 6.04 20.84 -29.00
N ALA A 190 7.31 20.52 -29.17
CA ALA A 190 8.22 20.09 -28.09
C ALA A 190 8.16 21.02 -26.88
N LEU A 191 7.94 22.32 -27.10
CA LEU A 191 7.82 23.33 -26.02
C LEU A 191 6.57 23.11 -25.15
N ALA A 192 5.44 22.71 -25.75
CA ALA A 192 4.21 22.43 -25.00
C ALA A 192 4.36 21.19 -24.10
N VAL A 193 5.03 20.15 -24.60
CA VAL A 193 5.33 18.93 -23.84
C VAL A 193 6.29 19.25 -22.68
N THR A 194 7.36 20.03 -22.93
CA THR A 194 8.31 20.40 -21.87
C THR A 194 7.65 21.26 -20.79
N LEU A 195 6.78 22.19 -21.17
CA LEU A 195 6.03 23.03 -20.22
C LEU A 195 5.05 22.20 -19.39
N ALA A 196 4.30 21.28 -20.03
CA ALA A 196 3.38 20.37 -19.35
C ALA A 196 4.13 19.47 -18.34
N LEU A 197 5.28 18.93 -18.74
CA LEU A 197 6.16 18.15 -17.86
C LEU A 197 6.66 18.99 -16.69
N ALA A 198 7.16 20.21 -16.95
CA ALA A 198 7.68 21.08 -15.88
C ALA A 198 6.59 21.47 -14.88
N LEU A 199 5.38 21.82 -15.37
CA LEU A 199 4.23 22.12 -14.52
C LEU A 199 3.79 20.92 -13.68
N THR A 200 3.79 19.74 -14.29
CA THR A 200 3.39 18.50 -13.62
C THR A 200 4.39 18.10 -12.55
N LEU A 201 5.69 18.11 -12.86
CA LEU A 201 6.76 17.89 -11.89
C LEU A 201 6.76 18.95 -10.79
N GLY A 202 6.48 20.21 -11.13
CA GLY A 202 6.33 21.30 -10.16
C GLY A 202 5.18 21.06 -9.18
N LYS A 203 4.01 20.60 -9.64
CA LYS A 203 2.87 20.24 -8.80
C LYS A 203 3.20 19.07 -7.87
N VAL A 204 3.87 18.03 -8.39
CA VAL A 204 4.31 16.87 -7.57
C VAL A 204 5.34 17.30 -6.54
N GLY A 205 6.32 18.11 -6.94
CA GLY A 205 7.33 18.64 -6.02
C GLY A 205 6.70 19.50 -4.91
N ALA A 206 5.75 20.38 -5.26
CA ALA A 206 5.00 21.18 -4.30
C ALA A 206 4.16 20.32 -3.34
N PHE A 207 3.49 19.28 -3.85
CA PHE A 207 2.73 18.33 -3.04
C PHE A 207 3.64 17.56 -2.07
N LEU A 208 4.77 17.04 -2.54
CA LEU A 208 5.74 16.33 -1.69
C LEU A 208 6.33 17.26 -0.63
N ALA A 209 6.68 18.51 -0.99
CA ALA A 209 7.19 19.50 -0.03
C ALA A 209 6.11 19.83 1.03
N LEU A 210 4.85 20.03 0.61
CA LEU A 210 3.73 20.25 1.52
C LEU A 210 3.55 19.05 2.47
N MET A 211 3.56 17.82 1.94
CA MET A 211 3.43 16.61 2.73
C MET A 211 4.57 16.43 3.74
N LEU A 212 5.81 16.72 3.33
CA LEU A 212 6.95 16.68 4.24
C LEU A 212 6.83 17.72 5.35
N VAL A 213 6.48 18.97 5.02
CA VAL A 213 6.33 20.04 6.00
C VAL A 213 5.17 19.75 6.96
N VAL A 214 4.01 19.36 6.43
CA VAL A 214 2.82 19.04 7.24
C VAL A 214 3.08 17.77 8.05
N GLY A 215 3.62 16.70 7.44
CA GLY A 215 3.90 15.43 8.10
C GLY A 215 4.88 15.58 9.26
N THR A 216 5.98 16.32 9.07
CA THR A 216 7.00 16.47 10.11
C THR A 216 6.63 17.45 11.22
N ARG A 217 5.70 18.37 11.00
CA ARG A 217 5.28 19.37 11.99
C ARG A 217 3.90 19.14 12.56
N ALA A 218 2.90 18.90 11.70
CA ALA A 218 1.52 18.77 12.14
C ALA A 218 1.25 17.45 12.87
N ILE A 219 1.80 16.35 12.38
CA ILE A 219 1.58 15.02 13.00
C ILE A 219 2.18 14.95 14.42
N PRO A 220 3.45 15.31 14.68
CA PRO A 220 3.99 15.32 16.04
C PRO A 220 3.26 16.29 16.96
N TRP A 221 2.85 17.46 16.45
CA TRP A 221 2.07 18.41 17.21
C TRP A 221 0.70 17.83 17.61
N LEU A 222 0.00 17.22 16.66
CA LEU A 222 -1.30 16.59 16.89
C LEU A 222 -1.19 15.44 17.90
N LEU A 223 -0.18 14.56 17.73
CA LEU A 223 0.07 13.45 18.65
C LEU A 223 0.40 13.95 20.07
N MET A 224 1.18 15.03 20.21
CA MET A 224 1.44 15.64 21.52
C MET A 224 0.17 16.23 22.12
N GLN A 225 -0.71 16.83 21.31
CA GLN A 225 -1.96 17.37 21.79
C GLN A 225 -2.91 16.28 22.27
N VAL A 226 -3.00 15.18 21.51
CA VAL A 226 -3.76 13.97 21.88
C VAL A 226 -3.19 13.33 23.14
N ALA A 227 -1.87 13.23 23.24
CA ALA A 227 -1.19 12.70 24.44
C ALA A 227 -1.50 13.54 25.70
N ARG A 228 -1.60 14.87 25.57
CA ARG A 228 -1.93 15.78 26.67
C ARG A 228 -3.37 15.65 27.15
N THR A 229 -4.31 15.19 26.32
CA THR A 229 -5.72 15.00 26.73
C THR A 229 -5.93 13.78 27.62
N GLY A 230 -4.94 12.89 27.78
CA GLY A 230 -4.99 11.77 28.74
C GLY A 230 -6.06 10.73 28.48
N SER A 231 -6.79 10.80 27.36
CA SER A 231 -7.84 9.84 27.04
C SER A 231 -7.23 8.55 26.47
N ARG A 232 -7.44 7.45 27.17
CA ARG A 232 -6.97 6.12 26.75
C ARG A 232 -7.53 5.66 25.40
N GLU A 233 -8.69 6.12 25.01
CA GLU A 233 -9.38 5.74 23.77
C GLU A 233 -8.67 6.24 22.51
N LEU A 234 -8.01 7.38 22.56
CA LEU A 234 -7.25 7.94 21.43
C LEU A 234 -5.84 7.33 21.27
N PHE A 235 -5.36 6.61 22.29
CA PHE A 235 -4.01 6.01 22.32
C PHE A 235 -3.95 4.52 21.99
N THR A 236 -5.10 3.86 21.85
CA THR A 236 -5.19 2.39 21.72
C THR A 236 -4.58 1.81 20.42
N PRO A 237 -4.39 2.52 19.30
CA PRO A 237 -3.76 1.93 18.11
C PRO A 237 -2.25 1.69 18.22
N SER A 238 -1.54 2.35 19.14
CA SER A 238 -0.07 2.37 19.15
C SER A 238 0.60 1.78 20.37
N ALA A 239 -0.13 1.40 21.40
CA ALA A 239 0.43 0.84 22.63
C ALA A 239 0.20 -0.68 22.72
N ARG A 240 1.08 -1.46 22.09
CA ARG A 240 1.35 -2.81 22.63
C ARG A 240 2.27 -2.61 23.83
N PRO A 241 1.86 -2.94 25.07
CA PRO A 241 2.79 -3.00 26.17
C PRO A 241 3.77 -4.14 25.89
N ASN A 242 5.05 -3.82 25.80
CA ASN A 242 6.12 -4.80 25.91
C ASN A 242 6.00 -5.47 27.30
N CYS A 243 5.24 -6.54 27.37
CA CYS A 243 5.28 -7.46 28.51
C CYS A 243 6.52 -8.36 28.37
N SER A 244 7.69 -7.80 28.61
CA SER A 244 8.91 -8.55 28.89
C SER A 244 9.67 -7.88 30.03
N ALA A 245 8.99 -7.73 31.17
CA ALA A 245 9.63 -7.58 32.45
C ALA A 245 9.08 -8.70 33.33
N SER A 246 9.70 -9.88 33.26
CA SER A 246 9.57 -10.89 34.28
C SER A 246 10.19 -10.31 35.54
N PRO A 247 9.49 -10.16 36.65
CA PRO A 247 10.14 -9.92 37.92
C PRO A 247 10.89 -11.20 38.27
N SER A 248 12.21 -11.10 38.33
CA SER A 248 13.06 -12.11 38.99
C SER A 248 12.59 -12.26 40.42
N LEU A 249 11.91 -13.35 40.70
CA LEU A 249 11.68 -13.81 42.07
C LEU A 249 13.05 -14.13 42.67
N SER A 250 13.55 -13.23 43.49
CA SER A 250 14.65 -13.48 44.40
C SER A 250 14.19 -14.56 45.39
N GLU A 251 14.77 -15.75 45.29
CA GLU A 251 14.67 -16.77 46.29
C GLU A 251 15.18 -16.24 47.63
N PRO A 252 14.47 -16.43 48.77
CA PRO A 252 15.03 -16.17 50.06
C PRO A 252 15.97 -17.32 50.45
N SER A 253 17.23 -16.98 50.67
CA SER A 253 18.23 -17.80 51.26
C SER A 253 17.75 -18.37 52.61
N SER A 254 17.60 -19.67 52.70
CA SER A 254 17.38 -20.41 53.92
C SER A 254 18.68 -20.42 54.75
N PRO A 255 18.64 -20.15 56.10
CA PRO A 255 19.82 -20.28 56.92
C PRO A 255 20.03 -21.74 57.31
N ALA A 256 21.28 -22.19 57.15
CA ALA A 256 21.76 -23.43 57.69
C ALA A 256 21.73 -23.39 59.23
N SER A 257 21.12 -24.37 59.84
CA SER A 257 21.29 -24.69 61.25
C SER A 257 22.01 -26.00 61.38
N SER A 258 23.13 -25.89 61.99
CA SER A 258 23.86 -26.90 62.89
C SER A 258 23.70 -28.37 62.54
#